data_c69a1bed5f33e58b74b0da761f9384b2
#
_entry.id   c69a1bed5f33e58b74b0da761f9384b2
#
_cell.length_a   1.000
_cell.length_b   1.000
_cell.length_c   1.000
_cell.angle_alpha   90.00
_cell.angle_beta   90.00
_cell.angle_gamma   90.00
#
_symmetry.space_group_name_H-M   'P 1'
#
loop_
_entity.id
_entity.type
_entity.pdbx_description
1 polymer ?
#
loop_
_entity_poly.entity_id
_entity_poly.type
_entity_poly.pdbx_seq_one_letter_code
_entity_poly.pdbx_strand_id
1 'polypeptide(L)'
;SNYLTCGDCMNPPWKFNVRRGTTLGGLVAVGAEYEYADYGSSKLEDMDGYELGDQPSVESFLKGVHTFRVGMEARLAPQFSVRAGYNYTSAAFTEDAYSALPLYRTSTDFNNIKDKNTLTFGLGYRGNVVYADLAYKYDVYQSDFYAFDDIDLPATKVDNSRNQLVFTLGARF
;
A
#
# COMPACT_ATOMS: atom_id res chain seq x y z
N SER A 1 -28.36 8.83 23.57
CA SER A 1 -26.99 9.16 23.15
C SER A 1 -26.14 7.90 23.27
N ASN A 2 -25.98 7.18 22.17
CA ASN A 2 -25.06 6.05 22.13
C ASN A 2 -23.66 6.60 21.88
N TYR A 3 -22.89 6.76 22.94
CA TYR A 3 -21.46 6.93 22.84
C TYR A 3 -20.89 5.58 22.43
N LEU A 4 -20.38 5.48 21.23
CA LEU A 4 -19.47 4.41 20.82
C LEU A 4 -18.20 4.60 21.67
N THR A 5 -18.08 3.87 22.75
CA THR A 5 -16.86 3.80 23.54
C THR A 5 -15.85 2.99 22.74
N CYS A 6 -14.92 3.68 22.06
CA CYS A 6 -13.70 3.06 21.58
C CYS A 6 -12.86 2.74 22.81
N GLY A 7 -12.67 1.46 23.15
CA GLY A 7 -11.90 1.08 24.34
C GLY A 7 -10.42 1.45 24.21
N ASP A 8 -9.89 1.43 22.99
CA ASP A 8 -8.51 1.77 22.65
C ASP A 8 -8.52 2.69 21.43
N CYS A 9 -7.82 3.80 21.48
CA CYS A 9 -7.71 4.75 20.39
C CYS A 9 -6.33 4.66 19.74
N MET A 10 -6.32 4.55 18.41
CA MET A 10 -5.10 4.62 17.65
C MET A 10 -5.02 5.97 16.93
N ASN A 11 -4.01 6.76 17.27
CA ASN A 11 -3.69 7.96 16.51
C ASN A 11 -2.96 7.56 15.23
N PRO A 12 -3.47 7.93 14.04
CA PRO A 12 -2.85 7.55 12.79
C PRO A 12 -1.47 8.20 12.65
N PRO A 13 -0.55 7.56 11.90
CA PRO A 13 0.76 8.13 11.62
C PRO A 13 0.61 9.44 10.82
N TRP A 14 1.53 10.36 11.04
CA TRP A 14 1.60 11.51 10.16
C TRP A 14 2.10 11.09 8.77
N LYS A 15 1.58 11.77 7.74
CA LYS A 15 1.90 11.49 6.35
C LYS A 15 2.34 12.76 5.62
N PHE A 16 3.35 12.59 4.79
CA PHE A 16 3.82 13.61 3.88
C PHE A 16 3.67 13.11 2.45
N ASN A 17 3.06 13.91 1.59
CA ASN A 17 2.85 13.55 0.19
C ASN A 17 3.24 14.72 -0.72
N VAL A 18 4.07 14.43 -1.72
CA VAL A 18 4.42 15.35 -2.80
C VAL A 18 4.11 14.69 -4.12
N ARG A 19 3.37 15.39 -4.97
CA ARG A 19 3.06 14.92 -6.33
C ARG A 19 3.27 16.04 -7.34
N ARG A 20 3.75 15.65 -8.51
CA ARG A 20 3.90 16.55 -9.65
C ARG A 20 3.53 15.83 -10.94
N GLY A 21 2.85 16.52 -11.82
CA GLY A 21 2.53 16.05 -13.16
C GLY A 21 2.70 17.13 -14.18
N THR A 22 2.96 16.73 -15.42
CA THR A 22 3.05 17.63 -16.56
C THR A 22 2.48 16.96 -17.80
N THR A 23 2.10 17.78 -18.78
CA THR A 23 1.63 17.32 -20.09
C THR A 23 2.59 17.80 -21.18
N LEU A 24 3.06 16.87 -21.97
CA LEU A 24 3.99 17.12 -23.07
C LEU A 24 3.23 17.13 -24.38
N GLY A 25 3.27 18.25 -25.11
CA GLY A 25 2.63 18.41 -26.42
C GLY A 25 1.13 18.14 -26.46
N GLY A 26 0.44 18.14 -25.31
CA GLY A 26 -0.99 17.81 -25.21
C GLY A 26 -1.34 16.34 -25.46
N LEU A 27 -0.34 15.50 -25.77
CA LEU A 27 -0.53 14.09 -26.12
C LEU A 27 -0.09 13.12 -25.02
N VAL A 28 0.94 13.50 -24.25
CA VAL A 28 1.49 12.65 -23.19
C VAL A 28 1.41 13.39 -21.87
N ALA A 29 0.79 12.76 -20.88
CA ALA A 29 0.80 13.19 -19.48
C ALA A 29 1.71 12.27 -18.69
N VAL A 30 2.56 12.84 -17.83
CA VAL A 30 3.45 12.11 -16.92
C VAL A 30 3.24 12.64 -15.52
N GLY A 31 3.17 11.76 -14.55
CA GLY A 31 3.04 12.10 -13.15
C GLY A 31 3.94 11.26 -12.26
N ALA A 32 4.44 11.87 -11.20
CA ALA A 32 5.17 11.22 -10.15
C ALA A 32 4.65 11.67 -8.78
N GLU A 33 4.64 10.75 -7.84
CA GLU A 33 4.20 10.98 -6.48
C GLU A 33 5.13 10.26 -5.51
N TYR A 34 5.46 10.93 -4.43
CA TYR A 34 6.16 10.36 -3.29
C TYR A 34 5.33 10.57 -2.04
N GLU A 35 5.12 9.51 -1.28
CA GLU A 35 4.45 9.53 0.01
C GLU A 35 5.36 8.90 1.06
N TYR A 36 5.45 9.55 2.20
CA TYR A 36 6.07 9.01 3.41
C TYR A 36 5.01 8.95 4.51
N ALA A 37 4.89 7.79 5.16
CA ALA A 37 4.01 7.58 6.30
C ALA A 37 4.84 7.01 7.45
N ASP A 38 4.91 7.72 8.56
CA ASP A 38 5.68 7.32 9.73
C ASP A 38 4.85 6.47 10.68
N TYR A 39 4.79 5.17 10.41
CA TYR A 39 4.01 4.25 11.24
C TYR A 39 4.59 4.06 12.65
N GLY A 40 5.90 4.26 12.84
CA GLY A 40 6.53 4.24 14.16
C GLY A 40 6.06 5.38 15.08
N SER A 41 5.54 6.47 14.49
CA SER A 41 4.96 7.59 15.26
C SER A 41 3.48 7.39 15.64
N SER A 42 2.88 6.26 15.27
CA SER A 42 1.51 5.94 15.66
C SER A 42 1.43 5.76 17.17
N LYS A 43 0.41 6.35 17.79
CA LYS A 43 0.20 6.24 19.23
C LYS A 43 -1.00 5.37 19.55
N LEU A 44 -0.83 4.49 20.51
CA LEU A 44 -1.88 3.69 21.12
C LEU A 44 -2.19 4.30 22.48
N GLU A 45 -3.36 4.88 22.61
CA GLU A 45 -3.80 5.57 23.83
C GLU A 45 -5.15 4.99 24.29
N ASP A 46 -5.38 4.95 25.59
CA ASP A 46 -6.69 4.65 26.16
C ASP A 46 -7.63 5.87 26.07
N MET A 47 -8.85 5.74 26.55
CA MET A 47 -9.86 6.81 26.53
C MET A 47 -9.47 8.02 27.38
N ASP A 48 -8.58 7.85 28.33
CA ASP A 48 -8.09 8.90 29.23
C ASP A 48 -6.79 9.55 28.70
N GLY A 49 -6.29 9.09 27.54
CA GLY A 49 -5.08 9.62 26.88
C GLY A 49 -3.77 9.07 27.46
N TYR A 50 -3.81 7.95 28.19
CA TYR A 50 -2.61 7.26 28.64
C TYR A 50 -2.11 6.29 27.57
N GLU A 51 -0.78 6.26 27.39
CA GLU A 51 -0.17 5.32 26.44
C GLU A 51 -0.39 3.87 26.88
N LEU A 52 -0.81 3.04 25.95
CA LEU A 52 -0.99 1.61 26.22
C LEU A 52 0.36 0.89 26.34
N GLY A 53 0.40 -0.18 27.12
CA GLY A 53 1.62 -0.95 27.38
C GLY A 53 2.30 -1.52 26.14
N ASP A 54 1.60 -1.60 25.01
CA ASP A 54 2.14 -2.08 23.72
C ASP A 54 2.77 -0.95 22.86
N GLN A 55 2.71 0.32 23.30
CA GLN A 55 3.32 1.46 22.58
C GLN A 55 4.82 1.25 22.27
N PRO A 56 5.67 0.75 23.17
CA PRO A 56 7.06 0.47 22.87
C PRO A 56 7.26 -0.52 21.71
N SER A 57 6.33 -1.45 21.53
CA SER A 57 6.35 -2.41 20.41
C SER A 57 6.06 -1.72 19.09
N VAL A 58 5.12 -0.76 19.04
CA VAL A 58 4.83 0.05 17.85
C VAL A 58 6.06 0.83 17.43
N GLU A 59 6.71 1.51 18.35
CA GLU A 59 7.90 2.33 18.08
C GLU A 59 9.11 1.49 17.63
N SER A 60 9.26 0.27 18.17
CA SER A 60 10.40 -0.60 17.88
C SER A 60 10.25 -1.40 16.60
N PHE A 61 9.04 -1.79 16.22
CA PHE A 61 8.80 -2.75 15.14
C PHE A 61 8.18 -2.15 13.90
N LEU A 62 7.54 -0.98 14.01
CA LEU A 62 7.05 -0.23 12.87
C LEU A 62 8.05 0.84 12.45
N LYS A 63 8.21 1.00 11.16
CA LYS A 63 9.08 2.01 10.56
C LYS A 63 8.33 2.89 9.58
N GLY A 64 8.97 3.96 9.15
CA GLY A 64 8.44 4.81 8.10
C GLY A 64 8.31 4.05 6.77
N VAL A 65 7.16 4.19 6.13
CA VAL A 65 6.88 3.59 4.84
C VAL A 65 7.04 4.63 3.74
N HIS A 66 7.86 4.29 2.77
CA HIS A 66 8.07 5.09 1.56
C HIS A 66 7.25 4.51 0.43
N THR A 67 6.47 5.34 -0.24
CA THR A 67 5.74 4.95 -1.44
C THR A 67 6.12 5.87 -2.60
N PHE A 68 6.56 5.29 -3.70
CA PHE A 68 6.86 5.97 -4.95
C PHE A 68 5.88 5.51 -6.02
N ARG A 69 5.23 6.46 -6.67
CA ARG A 69 4.30 6.21 -7.78
C ARG A 69 4.74 7.03 -8.98
N VAL A 70 4.88 6.39 -10.11
CA VAL A 70 5.07 7.06 -11.39
C VAL A 70 4.06 6.53 -12.39
N GLY A 71 3.55 7.40 -13.25
CA GLY A 71 2.58 7.02 -14.24
C GLY A 71 2.67 7.89 -15.47
N MET A 72 2.27 7.32 -16.59
CA MET A 72 2.15 8.02 -17.86
C MET A 72 0.87 7.64 -18.57
N GLU A 73 0.29 8.59 -19.27
CA GLU A 73 -0.80 8.40 -20.21
C GLU A 73 -0.38 9.02 -21.55
N ALA A 74 -0.51 8.26 -22.62
CA ALA A 74 -0.28 8.75 -23.97
C ALA A 74 -1.57 8.62 -24.79
N ARG A 75 -1.97 9.71 -25.42
CA ARG A 75 -3.11 9.77 -26.32
C ARG A 75 -2.62 9.43 -27.73
N LEU A 76 -2.89 8.19 -28.18
CA LEU A 76 -2.45 7.68 -29.49
C LEU A 76 -3.34 8.20 -30.64
N ALA A 77 -4.62 8.41 -30.33
CA ALA A 77 -5.61 8.98 -31.24
C ALA A 77 -6.65 9.77 -30.42
N PRO A 78 -7.53 10.58 -31.02
CA PRO A 78 -8.55 11.33 -30.28
C PRO A 78 -9.43 10.48 -29.36
N GLN A 79 -9.62 9.20 -29.74
CA GLN A 79 -10.44 8.27 -28.96
C GLN A 79 -9.65 7.24 -28.15
N PHE A 80 -8.33 7.07 -28.44
CA PHE A 80 -7.53 6.01 -27.83
C PHE A 80 -6.40 6.56 -26.94
N SER A 81 -6.32 6.01 -25.74
CA SER A 81 -5.22 6.29 -24.80
C SER A 81 -4.61 5.00 -24.27
N VAL A 82 -3.30 5.05 -24.04
CA VAL A 82 -2.56 4.00 -23.31
C VAL A 82 -2.02 4.59 -22.03
N ARG A 83 -1.97 3.76 -20.98
CA ARG A 83 -1.49 4.13 -19.66
C ARG A 83 -0.49 3.10 -19.19
N ALA A 84 0.54 3.55 -18.50
CA ALA A 84 1.46 2.69 -17.78
C ALA A 84 1.79 3.34 -16.44
N GLY A 85 1.98 2.52 -15.43
CA GLY A 85 2.33 3.01 -14.09
C GLY A 85 3.14 1.99 -13.32
N TYR A 86 3.94 2.52 -12.41
CA TYR A 86 4.70 1.74 -11.46
C TYR A 86 4.52 2.33 -10.07
N ASN A 87 4.34 1.45 -9.09
CA ASN A 87 4.26 1.81 -7.69
C ASN A 87 5.17 0.89 -6.87
N TYR A 88 6.02 1.50 -6.05
CA TYR A 88 6.84 0.84 -5.05
C TYR A 88 6.38 1.26 -3.66
N THR A 89 6.25 0.32 -2.76
CA THR A 89 5.94 0.56 -1.35
C THR A 89 6.91 -0.25 -0.49
N SER A 90 7.65 0.43 0.39
CA SER A 90 8.57 -0.23 1.31
C SER A 90 7.84 -1.00 2.42
N ALA A 91 8.53 -1.94 3.05
CA ALA A 91 8.02 -2.67 4.20
C ALA A 91 7.68 -1.73 5.37
N ALA A 92 6.62 -2.04 6.10
CA ALA A 92 6.18 -1.30 7.28
C ALA A 92 6.84 -1.81 8.58
N PHE A 93 7.21 -3.10 8.62
CA PHE A 93 7.85 -3.72 9.77
C PHE A 93 9.37 -3.74 9.61
N THR A 94 10.07 -3.70 10.74
CA THR A 94 11.51 -3.97 10.79
C THR A 94 11.77 -5.46 10.53
N GLU A 95 13.02 -5.82 10.19
CA GLU A 95 13.38 -7.22 9.93
C GLU A 95 13.25 -8.09 11.19
N ASP A 96 13.50 -7.50 12.35
CA ASP A 96 13.50 -8.18 13.65
C ASP A 96 12.14 -8.15 14.37
N ALA A 97 11.08 -7.65 13.72
CA ALA A 97 9.78 -7.44 14.36
C ALA A 97 9.23 -8.70 15.04
N TYR A 98 9.38 -9.87 14.40
CA TYR A 98 8.92 -11.13 14.99
C TYR A 98 9.82 -11.63 16.11
N SER A 99 11.14 -11.63 15.92
CA SER A 99 12.10 -12.18 16.87
C SER A 99 12.15 -11.43 18.20
N ALA A 100 11.75 -10.18 18.19
CA ALA A 100 11.74 -9.33 19.39
C ALA A 100 10.38 -9.32 20.12
N LEU A 101 9.31 -9.84 19.50
CA LEU A 101 8.00 -9.94 20.13
C LEU A 101 7.97 -11.10 21.15
N PRO A 102 7.33 -10.92 22.31
CA PRO A 102 7.10 -12.02 23.24
C PRO A 102 6.25 -13.12 22.58
N LEU A 103 6.79 -14.35 22.48
CA LEU A 103 6.19 -15.47 21.75
C LEU A 103 4.73 -15.76 22.15
N TYR A 104 4.41 -15.68 23.44
CA TYR A 104 3.06 -15.90 23.94
C TYR A 104 2.01 -14.86 23.51
N ARG A 105 2.44 -13.76 22.89
CA ARG A 105 1.57 -12.69 22.36
C ARG A 105 1.54 -12.66 20.83
N THR A 106 2.37 -13.45 20.20
CA THR A 106 2.48 -13.47 18.74
C THR A 106 1.46 -14.43 18.16
N SER A 107 0.70 -13.97 17.20
CA SER A 107 -0.21 -14.82 16.43
C SER A 107 0.61 -15.77 15.56
N THR A 108 0.24 -17.06 15.53
CA THR A 108 0.91 -18.07 14.70
C THR A 108 0.79 -17.83 13.20
N ASP A 109 -0.05 -16.89 12.81
CA ASP A 109 -0.25 -16.47 11.41
C ASP A 109 0.34 -15.09 11.10
N PHE A 110 1.28 -14.62 11.93
CA PHE A 110 1.98 -13.36 11.68
C PHE A 110 2.70 -13.40 10.33
N ASN A 111 2.44 -12.38 9.52
CA ASN A 111 2.93 -12.28 8.15
C ASN A 111 3.62 -10.93 7.94
N ASN A 112 4.95 -10.94 7.91
CA ASN A 112 5.74 -9.75 7.66
C ASN A 112 5.85 -9.48 6.17
N ILE A 113 5.05 -8.54 5.66
CA ILE A 113 5.07 -8.12 4.27
C ILE A 113 6.31 -7.25 4.02
N LYS A 114 7.15 -7.70 3.11
CA LYS A 114 8.32 -6.96 2.61
C LYS A 114 7.90 -5.90 1.57
N ASP A 115 8.88 -5.38 0.86
CA ASP A 115 8.64 -4.39 -0.18
C ASP A 115 7.69 -4.90 -1.27
N LYS A 116 6.79 -4.03 -1.70
CA LYS A 116 5.80 -4.34 -2.72
C LYS A 116 6.04 -3.52 -3.98
N ASN A 117 6.07 -4.22 -5.10
CA ASN A 117 6.15 -3.65 -6.44
C ASN A 117 4.83 -3.88 -7.19
N THR A 118 4.33 -2.83 -7.84
CA THR A 118 3.10 -2.91 -8.62
C THR A 118 3.34 -2.31 -10.00
N LEU A 119 3.05 -3.08 -11.04
CA LEU A 119 3.02 -2.61 -12.43
C LEU A 119 1.56 -2.50 -12.88
N THR A 120 1.25 -1.45 -13.62
CA THR A 120 -0.08 -1.23 -14.18
C THR A 120 0.01 -0.85 -15.64
N PHE A 121 -0.91 -1.41 -16.45
CA PHE A 121 -1.08 -1.06 -17.86
C PHE A 121 -2.57 -0.83 -18.13
N GLY A 122 -2.89 0.12 -19.00
CA GLY A 122 -4.25 0.43 -19.33
C GLY A 122 -4.43 0.83 -20.79
N LEU A 123 -5.57 0.45 -21.34
CA LEU A 123 -6.04 0.89 -22.65
C LEU A 123 -7.41 1.53 -22.46
N GLY A 124 -7.57 2.74 -23.00
CA GLY A 124 -8.82 3.48 -22.92
C GLY A 124 -9.34 3.83 -24.31
N TYR A 125 -10.63 3.62 -24.51
CA TYR A 125 -11.38 4.09 -25.67
C TYR A 125 -12.47 5.07 -25.22
N ARG A 126 -12.53 6.24 -25.85
CA ARG A 126 -13.56 7.25 -25.58
C ARG A 126 -14.19 7.72 -26.89
N GLY A 127 -15.34 7.13 -27.22
CA GLY A 127 -16.21 7.60 -28.29
C GLY A 127 -17.14 8.73 -27.81
N ASN A 128 -18.02 9.20 -28.71
CA ASN A 128 -18.98 10.28 -28.39
C ASN A 128 -20.03 9.85 -27.36
N VAL A 129 -20.47 8.61 -27.44
CA VAL A 129 -21.53 8.06 -26.58
C VAL A 129 -20.99 6.94 -25.67
N VAL A 130 -20.09 6.10 -26.17
CA VAL A 130 -19.58 4.92 -25.46
C VAL A 130 -18.12 5.12 -25.09
N TYR A 131 -17.75 4.66 -23.90
CA TYR A 131 -16.36 4.53 -23.48
C TYR A 131 -16.08 3.13 -22.94
N ALA A 132 -14.85 2.68 -23.10
CA ALA A 132 -14.39 1.40 -22.59
C ALA A 132 -12.96 1.56 -22.06
N ASP A 133 -12.67 0.98 -20.90
CA ASP A 133 -11.34 0.94 -20.33
C ASP A 133 -10.97 -0.52 -19.98
N LEU A 134 -9.75 -0.91 -20.30
CA LEU A 134 -9.14 -2.18 -19.91
C LEU A 134 -7.90 -1.85 -19.08
N ALA A 135 -7.82 -2.36 -17.88
CA ALA A 135 -6.69 -2.19 -16.99
C ALA A 135 -6.15 -3.53 -16.51
N TYR A 136 -4.83 -3.67 -16.56
CA TYR A 136 -4.09 -4.79 -16.01
C TYR A 136 -3.19 -4.32 -14.90
N LYS A 137 -3.18 -5.03 -13.78
CA LYS A 137 -2.36 -4.77 -12.62
C LYS A 137 -1.62 -6.04 -12.22
N TYR A 138 -0.31 -5.90 -11.99
CA TYR A 138 0.57 -6.96 -11.52
C TYR A 138 1.26 -6.51 -10.23
N ASP A 139 0.94 -7.17 -9.13
CA ASP A 139 1.55 -6.97 -7.83
C ASP A 139 2.54 -8.09 -7.54
N VAL A 140 3.75 -7.74 -7.06
CA VAL A 140 4.77 -8.68 -6.57
C VAL A 140 5.28 -8.20 -5.22
N TYR A 141 5.30 -9.08 -4.23
CA TYR A 141 5.90 -8.84 -2.94
C TYR A 141 6.30 -10.15 -2.27
N GLN A 142 7.29 -10.09 -1.40
CA GLN A 142 7.67 -11.20 -0.53
C GLN A 142 7.08 -10.98 0.86
N SER A 143 6.80 -12.08 1.55
CA SER A 143 6.43 -12.05 2.95
C SER A 143 7.12 -13.19 3.69
N ASP A 144 7.46 -12.93 4.95
CA ASP A 144 7.93 -13.94 5.87
C ASP A 144 6.74 -14.42 6.68
N PHE A 145 6.43 -15.72 6.58
CA PHE A 145 5.34 -16.36 7.30
C PHE A 145 5.90 -17.21 8.44
N TYR A 146 5.37 -17.05 9.63
CA TYR A 146 5.76 -17.73 10.84
C TYR A 146 4.62 -18.69 11.24
N ALA A 147 4.79 -19.97 10.92
CA ALA A 147 3.77 -20.99 11.18
C ALA A 147 3.72 -21.44 12.65
N PHE A 148 4.81 -21.26 13.39
CA PHE A 148 4.96 -21.70 14.76
C PHE A 148 5.55 -20.60 15.62
N ASP A 149 5.14 -20.59 16.87
CA ASP A 149 5.61 -19.68 17.89
C ASP A 149 6.94 -20.18 18.51
N ASP A 150 7.95 -20.32 17.66
CA ASP A 150 9.29 -20.81 18.04
C ASP A 150 10.35 -19.94 17.35
N ILE A 151 11.15 -19.26 18.17
CA ILE A 151 12.18 -18.33 17.72
C ILE A 151 13.35 -19.04 17.00
N ASP A 152 13.55 -20.34 17.26
CA ASP A 152 14.61 -21.12 16.64
C ASP A 152 14.23 -21.62 15.24
N LEU A 153 12.95 -21.51 14.87
CA LEU A 153 12.46 -21.90 13.55
C LEU A 153 12.54 -20.72 12.57
N PRO A 154 13.20 -20.91 11.42
CA PRO A 154 13.27 -19.86 10.42
C PRO A 154 11.89 -19.58 9.80
N ALA A 155 11.65 -18.32 9.48
CA ALA A 155 10.46 -17.93 8.73
C ALA A 155 10.38 -18.61 7.36
N THR A 156 9.18 -19.00 6.97
CA THR A 156 8.90 -19.44 5.61
C THR A 156 8.80 -18.24 4.69
N LYS A 157 9.69 -18.15 3.70
CA LYS A 157 9.63 -17.08 2.68
C LYS A 157 8.55 -17.43 1.66
N VAL A 158 7.61 -16.51 1.49
CA VAL A 158 6.50 -16.64 0.56
C VAL A 158 6.60 -15.57 -0.52
N ASP A 159 6.78 -16.01 -1.77
CA ASP A 159 6.73 -15.12 -2.93
C ASP A 159 5.27 -14.99 -3.39
N ASN A 160 4.76 -13.77 -3.31
CA ASN A 160 3.39 -13.47 -3.68
C ASN A 160 3.36 -12.74 -5.01
N SER A 161 2.56 -13.24 -5.95
CA SER A 161 2.25 -12.54 -7.18
C SER A 161 0.75 -12.50 -7.41
N ARG A 162 0.23 -11.34 -7.75
CA ARG A 162 -1.19 -11.15 -8.02
C ARG A 162 -1.40 -10.46 -9.35
N ASN A 163 -2.19 -11.10 -10.20
CA ASN A 163 -2.64 -10.55 -11.48
C ASN A 163 -4.10 -10.12 -11.36
N GLN A 164 -4.42 -8.93 -11.84
CA GLN A 164 -5.78 -8.42 -11.86
C GLN A 164 -6.06 -7.76 -13.21
N LEU A 165 -7.14 -8.18 -13.85
CA LEU A 165 -7.66 -7.59 -15.07
C LEU A 165 -9.02 -6.95 -14.77
N VAL A 166 -9.18 -5.68 -15.14
CA VAL A 166 -10.41 -4.92 -14.94
C VAL A 166 -10.87 -4.38 -16.29
N PHE A 167 -12.12 -4.64 -16.61
CA PHE A 167 -12.79 -4.09 -17.79
C PHE A 167 -13.94 -3.19 -17.35
N THR A 168 -14.01 -2.00 -17.91
CA THR A 168 -15.06 -1.02 -17.65
C THR A 168 -15.70 -0.62 -18.97
N LEU A 169 -17.03 -0.65 -19.03
CA LEU A 169 -17.81 -0.16 -20.14
C LEU A 169 -18.86 0.83 -19.64
N GLY A 170 -19.02 1.94 -20.34
CA GLY A 170 -20.01 2.94 -19.97
C GLY A 170 -20.53 3.73 -21.17
N ALA A 171 -21.67 4.38 -20.97
CA ALA A 171 -22.31 5.26 -21.95
C ALA A 171 -22.65 6.61 -21.34
N ARG A 172 -22.60 7.66 -22.17
CA ARG A 172 -23.02 9.03 -21.83
C ARG A 172 -24.26 9.34 -22.64
N PHE A 173 -25.26 9.82 -21.96
CA PHE A 173 -26.54 10.26 -22.55
C PHE A 173 -26.60 11.78 -22.53
#